data_860fb7e4f2e04ddad0c76c954a614a84
#
_entry.id   860fb7e4f2e04ddad0c76c954a614a84
#
_cell.length_a   1.000
_cell.length_b   1.000
_cell.length_c   1.000
_cell.angle_alpha   90.00
_cell.angle_beta   90.00
_cell.angle_gamma   90.00
#
_symmetry.space_group_name_H-M   'P 1'
#
loop_
_entity.id
_entity.type
_entity.pdbx_description
1 polymer ?
#
loop_
_entity_poly.entity_id
_entity_poly.type
_entity_poly.pdbx_seq_one_letter_code
_entity_poly.pdbx_strand_id
1 'polypeptide(L)'
;MPAKKIALVWFKTNLRLRDNECLFKAVAENDEVIPFYCLDDQLFQTTTFGFKKVGNFRLKFLKESLLQLNEDLRKAGSGLLLLKGIPEREISRLAVEHGAQSIYAEKEIAPEELKTAKKVETELLKLKCIFLKFECRNLFHSSDLRFPIVELPDIFTDFRKRMENGVTIRTVFPKPLAIKSPHIALSNLTLAGELSSAGVTTDLRAAILFKGGAEAAHQRLQYYFFQTKALSTYKETRNGMVGENYSSKFSAWLSLGCISAKEIYEEIKIYETLYGANDSTYWL
;
A
#
# COMPACT_ATOMS: atom_id res chain seq x y z
N MET A 1 -23.33 -3.10 29.12
CA MET A 1 -22.73 -3.81 27.99
C MET A 1 -21.25 -3.55 28.06
N PRO A 2 -20.37 -4.50 27.76
CA PRO A 2 -18.95 -4.19 27.68
C PRO A 2 -18.73 -3.10 26.60
N ALA A 3 -17.76 -2.22 26.84
CA ALA A 3 -17.43 -1.19 25.88
C ALA A 3 -16.96 -1.85 24.56
N LYS A 4 -17.45 -1.36 23.43
CA LYS A 4 -17.02 -1.86 22.12
C LYS A 4 -15.51 -1.65 21.92
N LYS A 5 -14.85 -2.65 21.33
CA LYS A 5 -13.46 -2.52 20.90
C LYS A 5 -13.40 -1.79 19.56
N ILE A 6 -12.85 -0.59 19.56
CA ILE A 6 -12.67 0.24 18.36
C ILE A 6 -11.19 0.28 18.00
N ALA A 7 -10.89 -0.04 16.73
CA ALA A 7 -9.57 0.04 16.17
C ALA A 7 -9.49 1.10 15.05
N LEU A 8 -8.33 1.75 14.94
CA LEU A 8 -7.98 2.60 13.81
C LEU A 8 -7.10 1.82 12.85
N VAL A 9 -7.31 1.95 11.53
CA VAL A 9 -6.41 1.41 10.50
C VAL A 9 -5.78 2.56 9.74
N TRP A 10 -4.51 2.76 9.97
CA TRP A 10 -3.73 3.80 9.31
C TRP A 10 -3.20 3.31 7.97
N PHE A 11 -3.90 3.67 6.90
CA PHE A 11 -3.42 3.46 5.56
C PHE A 11 -2.27 4.40 5.22
N LYS A 12 -1.21 3.86 4.63
CA LYS A 12 0.00 4.59 4.21
C LYS A 12 0.37 4.23 2.76
N THR A 13 1.24 3.23 2.60
CA THR A 13 1.66 2.68 1.32
C THR A 13 1.11 1.26 1.10
N ASN A 14 -0.08 1.02 1.62
CA ASN A 14 -0.85 -0.20 1.51
C ASN A 14 -2.30 0.11 1.09
N LEU A 15 -2.47 0.95 0.04
CA LEU A 15 -3.76 1.50 -0.40
C LEU A 15 -4.59 0.46 -1.18
N ARG A 16 -4.92 -0.66 -0.51
CA ARG A 16 -5.71 -1.78 -1.02
C ARG A 16 -6.45 -2.49 0.11
N LEU A 17 -7.50 -3.24 -0.23
CA LEU A 17 -8.23 -4.07 0.76
C LEU A 17 -7.73 -5.52 0.78
N ARG A 18 -7.39 -6.09 -0.40
CA ARG A 18 -6.83 -7.44 -0.52
C ARG A 18 -5.35 -7.41 -0.12
N ASP A 19 -4.86 -8.48 0.48
CA ASP A 19 -3.49 -8.61 0.98
C ASP A 19 -3.04 -7.46 1.89
N ASN A 20 -3.95 -6.99 2.74
CA ASN A 20 -3.69 -5.95 3.73
C ASN A 20 -3.84 -6.53 5.14
N GLU A 21 -2.73 -6.98 5.72
CA GLU A 21 -2.72 -7.61 7.05
C GLU A 21 -3.22 -6.66 8.13
N CYS A 22 -2.91 -5.35 8.04
CA CYS A 22 -3.39 -4.35 9.00
C CYS A 22 -4.92 -4.32 9.05
N LEU A 23 -5.55 -4.25 7.88
CA LEU A 23 -7.01 -4.23 7.78
C LEU A 23 -7.62 -5.56 8.18
N PHE A 24 -7.06 -6.68 7.70
CA PHE A 24 -7.55 -8.02 7.99
C PHE A 24 -7.55 -8.30 9.49
N LYS A 25 -6.43 -8.02 10.18
CA LYS A 25 -6.31 -8.19 11.63
C LYS A 25 -7.23 -7.25 12.41
N ALA A 26 -7.29 -5.98 12.03
CA ALA A 26 -8.17 -5.01 12.69
C ALA A 26 -9.64 -5.46 12.66
N VAL A 27 -10.12 -5.92 11.49
CA VAL A 27 -11.51 -6.40 11.33
C VAL A 27 -11.78 -7.69 12.11
N ALA A 28 -10.78 -8.59 12.19
CA ALA A 28 -10.94 -9.85 12.90
C ALA A 28 -10.92 -9.72 14.43
N GLU A 29 -10.21 -8.73 14.98
CA GLU A 29 -9.89 -8.61 16.40
C GLU A 29 -10.71 -7.54 17.14
N ASN A 30 -11.50 -6.72 16.41
CA ASN A 30 -12.25 -5.60 16.98
C ASN A 30 -13.71 -5.58 16.53
N ASP A 31 -14.57 -4.93 17.32
CA ASP A 31 -15.99 -4.80 17.03
C ASP A 31 -16.27 -3.76 15.93
N GLU A 32 -15.48 -2.68 15.89
CA GLU A 32 -15.59 -1.59 14.94
C GLU A 32 -14.20 -1.12 14.49
N VAL A 33 -14.10 -0.73 13.24
CA VAL A 33 -12.83 -0.30 12.60
C VAL A 33 -13.01 1.03 11.91
N ILE A 34 -12.09 1.96 12.11
CA ILE A 34 -12.04 3.27 11.44
C ILE A 34 -10.84 3.31 10.50
N PRO A 35 -11.03 3.11 9.19
CA PRO A 35 -9.98 3.31 8.21
C PRO A 35 -9.67 4.79 8.05
N PHE A 36 -8.39 5.17 8.07
CA PHE A 36 -7.99 6.56 7.84
C PHE A 36 -6.67 6.67 7.08
N TYR A 37 -6.48 7.81 6.44
CA TYR A 37 -5.23 8.25 5.84
C TYR A 37 -4.85 9.61 6.41
N CYS A 38 -3.58 9.82 6.74
CA CYS A 38 -3.08 11.09 7.24
C CYS A 38 -2.18 11.75 6.18
N LEU A 39 -2.63 12.88 5.65
CA LEU A 39 -1.83 13.77 4.82
C LEU A 39 -0.87 14.55 5.73
N ASP A 40 0.35 14.07 5.83
CA ASP A 40 1.42 14.72 6.59
C ASP A 40 1.79 16.06 5.94
N ASP A 41 1.77 17.13 6.68
CA ASP A 41 2.17 18.46 6.21
C ASP A 41 3.60 18.50 5.64
N GLN A 42 4.46 17.58 6.08
CA GLN A 42 5.81 17.43 5.54
C GLN A 42 5.83 17.07 4.04
N LEU A 43 4.79 16.41 3.51
CA LEU A 43 4.68 16.10 2.08
C LEU A 43 4.67 17.35 1.20
N PHE A 44 4.16 18.46 1.72
CA PHE A 44 3.98 19.72 0.98
C PHE A 44 5.13 20.70 1.14
N GLN A 45 6.12 20.36 1.98
CA GLN A 45 7.27 21.21 2.23
C GLN A 45 8.21 21.30 1.03
N THR A 46 8.88 22.44 0.93
CA THR A 46 10.01 22.61 0.01
C THR A 46 11.26 22.01 0.65
N THR A 47 11.99 21.21 -0.10
CA THR A 47 13.26 20.62 0.34
C THR A 47 14.34 21.70 0.46
N THR A 48 15.44 21.37 1.14
CA THR A 48 16.63 22.25 1.22
C THR A 48 17.24 22.57 -0.14
N PHE A 49 16.90 21.79 -1.17
CA PHE A 49 17.33 22.00 -2.55
C PHE A 49 16.38 22.87 -3.37
N GLY A 50 15.34 23.46 -2.78
CA GLY A 50 14.45 24.42 -3.42
C GLY A 50 13.29 23.83 -4.25
N PHE A 51 13.08 22.50 -4.25
CA PHE A 51 11.95 21.87 -4.92
C PHE A 51 10.97 21.24 -3.91
N LYS A 52 9.72 21.06 -4.32
CA LYS A 52 8.69 20.43 -3.49
C LYS A 52 9.00 18.96 -3.26
N LYS A 53 8.82 18.48 -2.04
CA LYS A 53 9.04 17.07 -1.67
C LYS A 53 8.17 16.10 -2.49
N VAL A 54 6.95 16.52 -2.81
CA VAL A 54 6.01 15.74 -3.65
C VAL A 54 5.62 16.55 -4.89
N GLY A 55 5.85 15.95 -6.08
CA GLY A 55 5.45 16.55 -7.36
C GLY A 55 3.97 16.29 -7.70
N ASN A 56 3.45 17.09 -8.64
CA ASN A 56 2.02 17.08 -9.01
C ASN A 56 1.54 15.72 -9.57
N PHE A 57 2.36 14.99 -10.31
CA PHE A 57 2.02 13.65 -10.81
C PHE A 57 1.80 12.65 -9.67
N ARG A 58 2.68 12.67 -8.65
CA ARG A 58 2.52 11.82 -7.47
C ARG A 58 1.29 12.21 -6.65
N LEU A 59 0.99 13.51 -6.52
CA LEU A 59 -0.22 13.97 -5.83
C LEU A 59 -1.49 13.52 -6.57
N LYS A 60 -1.51 13.63 -7.90
CA LYS A 60 -2.63 13.14 -8.73
C LYS A 60 -2.83 11.64 -8.51
N PHE A 61 -1.76 10.85 -8.61
CA PHE A 61 -1.80 9.40 -8.45
C PHE A 61 -2.25 9.00 -7.04
N LEU A 62 -1.77 9.69 -6.00
CA LEU A 62 -2.21 9.50 -4.61
C LEU A 62 -3.71 9.81 -4.46
N LYS A 63 -4.18 10.95 -4.99
CA LYS A 63 -5.60 11.33 -4.95
C LYS A 63 -6.49 10.27 -5.58
N GLU A 64 -6.15 9.82 -6.78
CA GLU A 64 -6.89 8.77 -7.49
C GLU A 64 -6.91 7.46 -6.67
N SER A 65 -5.78 7.10 -6.05
CA SER A 65 -5.67 5.90 -5.21
C SER A 65 -6.52 5.98 -3.94
N LEU A 66 -6.57 7.14 -3.28
CA LEU A 66 -7.40 7.35 -2.08
C LEU A 66 -8.89 7.38 -2.41
N LEU A 67 -9.28 7.95 -3.56
CA LEU A 67 -10.67 7.93 -4.03
C LEU A 67 -11.13 6.50 -4.28
N GLN A 68 -10.33 5.71 -5.01
CA GLN A 68 -10.64 4.30 -5.26
C GLN A 68 -10.71 3.49 -3.97
N LEU A 69 -9.75 3.67 -3.05
CA LEU A 69 -9.76 3.01 -1.75
C LEU A 69 -11.03 3.34 -0.96
N ASN A 70 -11.46 4.61 -0.96
CA ASN A 70 -12.69 5.01 -0.28
C ASN A 70 -13.94 4.35 -0.89
N GLU A 71 -14.02 4.25 -2.23
CA GLU A 71 -15.10 3.52 -2.89
C GLU A 71 -15.13 2.05 -2.49
N ASP A 72 -13.96 1.40 -2.45
CA ASP A 72 -13.85 -0.01 -2.06
C ASP A 72 -14.22 -0.23 -0.59
N LEU A 73 -13.85 0.68 0.30
CA LEU A 73 -14.25 0.67 1.70
C LEU A 73 -15.77 0.88 1.85
N ARG A 74 -16.36 1.78 1.06
CA ARG A 74 -17.83 2.00 1.06
C ARG A 74 -18.60 0.76 0.63
N LYS A 75 -18.13 0.06 -0.40
CA LYS A 75 -18.72 -1.23 -0.82
C LYS A 75 -18.64 -2.29 0.28
N ALA A 76 -17.67 -2.18 1.18
CA ALA A 76 -17.50 -3.05 2.33
C ALA A 76 -18.25 -2.56 3.60
N GLY A 77 -19.02 -1.47 3.53
CA GLY A 77 -19.82 -0.93 4.65
C GLY A 77 -19.08 0.07 5.55
N SER A 78 -17.94 0.60 5.11
CA SER A 78 -17.11 1.57 5.85
C SER A 78 -16.84 2.82 4.99
N GLY A 79 -15.73 3.49 5.21
CA GLY A 79 -15.21 4.61 4.42
C GLY A 79 -13.85 5.03 4.91
N LEU A 80 -13.17 5.88 4.13
CA LEU A 80 -11.86 6.39 4.47
C LEU A 80 -11.97 7.78 5.10
N LEU A 81 -11.49 7.93 6.32
CA LEU A 81 -11.34 9.25 6.96
C LEU A 81 -10.02 9.88 6.52
N LEU A 82 -10.05 11.13 6.09
CA LEU A 82 -8.86 11.87 5.72
C LEU A 82 -8.48 12.86 6.83
N LEU A 83 -7.29 12.67 7.40
CA LEU A 83 -6.66 13.63 8.31
C LEU A 83 -5.64 14.45 7.54
N LYS A 84 -5.39 15.69 7.98
CA LYS A 84 -4.31 16.54 7.48
C LYS A 84 -3.63 17.24 8.64
N GLY A 85 -2.31 17.24 8.64
CA GLY A 85 -1.53 17.88 9.68
C GLY A 85 -0.33 17.06 10.11
N ILE A 86 0.08 17.26 11.35
CA ILE A 86 1.19 16.54 11.99
C ILE A 86 0.69 15.18 12.50
N PRO A 87 1.18 14.04 11.96
CA PRO A 87 0.61 12.72 12.24
C PRO A 87 0.47 12.40 13.74
N GLU A 88 1.47 12.66 14.55
CA GLU A 88 1.43 12.35 15.98
C GLU A 88 0.33 13.13 16.74
N ARG A 89 -0.08 14.31 16.27
CA ARG A 89 -1.17 15.10 16.85
C ARG A 89 -2.52 14.64 16.36
N GLU A 90 -2.67 14.52 15.03
CA GLU A 90 -3.97 14.19 14.41
C GLU A 90 -4.43 12.78 14.72
N ILE A 91 -3.50 11.82 14.73
CA ILE A 91 -3.82 10.41 15.05
C ILE A 91 -4.17 10.26 16.52
N SER A 92 -3.45 10.94 17.43
CA SER A 92 -3.78 10.92 18.86
C SER A 92 -5.14 11.56 19.13
N ARG A 93 -5.44 12.68 18.46
CA ARG A 93 -6.77 13.33 18.55
C ARG A 93 -7.86 12.37 18.09
N LEU A 94 -7.69 11.70 16.94
CA LEU A 94 -8.66 10.73 16.43
C LEU A 94 -8.85 9.55 17.40
N ALA A 95 -7.77 9.04 18.00
CA ALA A 95 -7.83 7.95 18.96
C ALA A 95 -8.64 8.33 20.21
N VAL A 96 -8.46 9.55 20.74
CA VAL A 96 -9.23 10.06 21.88
C VAL A 96 -10.70 10.27 21.51
N GLU A 97 -10.96 10.92 20.37
CA GLU A 97 -12.32 11.26 19.91
C GLU A 97 -13.21 10.02 19.78
N HIS A 98 -12.65 8.90 19.33
CA HIS A 98 -13.40 7.66 19.13
C HIS A 98 -13.16 6.61 20.21
N GLY A 99 -12.36 6.91 21.23
CA GLY A 99 -12.03 5.94 22.28
C GLY A 99 -11.34 4.67 21.74
N ALA A 100 -10.50 4.83 20.73
CA ALA A 100 -9.82 3.70 20.10
C ALA A 100 -8.78 3.08 21.04
N GLN A 101 -8.80 1.75 21.15
CA GLN A 101 -7.86 1.00 22.00
C GLN A 101 -6.61 0.56 21.24
N SER A 102 -6.68 0.51 19.90
CA SER A 102 -5.56 0.03 19.08
C SER A 102 -5.51 0.73 17.71
N ILE A 103 -4.31 0.84 17.18
CA ILE A 103 -4.03 1.31 15.83
C ILE A 103 -3.23 0.26 15.09
N TYR A 104 -3.68 -0.10 13.89
CA TYR A 104 -3.05 -1.04 12.98
C TYR A 104 -2.42 -0.28 11.83
N ALA A 105 -1.12 -0.46 11.58
CA ALA A 105 -0.41 0.23 10.53
C ALA A 105 0.66 -0.63 9.87
N GLU A 106 1.04 -0.28 8.66
CA GLU A 106 2.19 -0.86 7.99
C GLU A 106 3.49 -0.49 8.74
N LYS A 107 4.37 -1.49 8.92
CA LYS A 107 5.72 -1.30 9.47
C LYS A 107 6.59 -0.63 8.42
N GLU A 108 7.04 0.57 8.74
CA GLU A 108 7.92 1.33 7.88
C GLU A 108 9.39 0.95 8.11
N ILE A 109 10.23 1.24 7.10
CA ILE A 109 11.66 0.92 7.11
C ILE A 109 12.55 2.13 6.84
N ALA A 110 12.04 3.18 6.19
CA ALA A 110 12.82 4.35 5.85
C ALA A 110 12.93 5.33 7.05
N PRO A 111 14.04 6.08 7.18
CA PRO A 111 14.33 6.87 8.38
C PRO A 111 13.29 7.92 8.75
N GLU A 112 12.70 8.61 7.75
CA GLU A 112 11.69 9.64 8.00
C GLU A 112 10.39 9.04 8.53
N GLU A 113 9.95 7.95 7.91
CA GLU A 113 8.75 7.21 8.28
C GLU A 113 8.89 6.56 9.65
N LEU A 114 10.08 5.99 9.95
CA LEU A 114 10.39 5.46 11.29
C LEU A 114 10.35 6.53 12.36
N LYS A 115 10.88 7.73 12.07
CA LYS A 115 10.83 8.88 12.99
C LYS A 115 9.39 9.29 13.27
N THR A 116 8.56 9.38 12.23
CA THR A 116 7.13 9.71 12.36
C THR A 116 6.40 8.62 13.16
N ALA A 117 6.61 7.33 12.83
CA ALA A 117 6.00 6.22 13.54
C ALA A 117 6.38 6.20 15.03
N LYS A 118 7.65 6.48 15.37
CA LYS A 118 8.11 6.57 16.77
C LYS A 118 7.43 7.71 17.53
N LYS A 119 7.24 8.88 16.92
CA LYS A 119 6.53 9.99 17.56
C LYS A 119 5.06 9.65 17.83
N VAL A 120 4.37 9.06 16.82
CA VAL A 120 3.00 8.57 16.96
C VAL A 120 2.91 7.56 18.11
N GLU A 121 3.79 6.57 18.14
CA GLU A 121 3.84 5.55 19.19
C GLU A 121 4.01 6.16 20.59
N THR A 122 4.88 7.16 20.73
CA THR A 122 5.10 7.88 22.01
C THR A 122 3.82 8.57 22.51
N GLU A 123 3.07 9.21 21.62
CA GLU A 123 1.81 9.87 22.00
C GLU A 123 0.70 8.84 22.35
N LEU A 124 0.61 7.76 21.56
CA LEU A 124 -0.35 6.69 21.81
C LEU A 124 -0.12 5.94 23.12
N LEU A 125 1.13 5.77 23.53
CA LEU A 125 1.48 5.19 24.84
C LEU A 125 0.89 6.00 26.02
N LYS A 126 0.89 7.34 25.94
CA LYS A 126 0.25 8.21 26.94
C LYS A 126 -1.26 7.98 27.05
N LEU A 127 -1.87 7.59 25.94
CA LEU A 127 -3.31 7.30 25.83
C LEU A 127 -3.66 5.83 26.15
N LYS A 128 -2.66 5.00 26.44
CA LYS A 128 -2.81 3.55 26.58
C LYS A 128 -3.42 2.88 25.33
N CYS A 129 -3.22 3.47 24.16
CA CYS A 129 -3.64 2.94 22.88
C CYS A 129 -2.50 2.11 22.26
N ILE A 130 -2.79 0.87 21.88
CA ILE A 130 -1.79 -0.08 21.39
C ILE A 130 -1.48 0.23 19.92
N PHE A 131 -0.20 0.33 19.55
CA PHE A 131 0.23 0.54 18.18
C PHE A 131 0.82 -0.76 17.59
N LEU A 132 0.05 -1.40 16.69
CA LEU A 132 0.37 -2.66 16.04
C LEU A 132 0.90 -2.41 14.64
N LYS A 133 2.07 -2.97 14.31
CA LYS A 133 2.78 -2.74 13.05
C LYS A 133 2.99 -4.06 12.31
N PHE A 134 2.64 -4.12 11.00
CA PHE A 134 2.66 -5.31 10.15
C PHE A 134 3.48 -5.10 8.89
N GLU A 135 4.10 -6.17 8.38
CA GLU A 135 4.89 -6.15 7.15
C GLU A 135 4.01 -6.44 5.94
N CYS A 136 3.53 -5.41 5.26
CA CYS A 136 2.56 -5.55 4.17
C CYS A 136 3.15 -5.37 2.76
N ARG A 137 4.46 -5.07 2.65
CA ARG A 137 5.07 -4.59 1.40
C ARG A 137 5.86 -5.65 0.64
N ASN A 138 6.51 -6.53 1.35
CA ASN A 138 7.49 -7.45 0.79
C ASN A 138 6.86 -8.76 0.31
N LEU A 139 7.49 -9.40 -0.69
CA LEU A 139 7.14 -10.73 -1.12
C LEU A 139 7.45 -11.75 -0.03
N PHE A 140 8.64 -11.64 0.60
CA PHE A 140 9.05 -12.46 1.72
C PHE A 140 8.83 -11.70 3.02
N HIS A 141 8.22 -12.36 4.00
CA HIS A 141 8.10 -11.80 5.34
C HIS A 141 9.42 -11.98 6.10
N SER A 142 9.81 -11.02 6.93
CA SER A 142 11.10 -11.05 7.63
C SER A 142 11.29 -12.28 8.51
N SER A 143 10.21 -12.82 9.10
CA SER A 143 10.28 -14.04 9.92
C SER A 143 10.42 -15.34 9.12
N ASP A 144 10.27 -15.30 7.81
CA ASP A 144 10.40 -16.46 6.91
C ASP A 144 11.79 -16.53 6.26
N LEU A 145 12.64 -15.55 6.55
CA LEU A 145 14.02 -15.56 6.08
C LEU A 145 14.78 -16.74 6.72
N ARG A 146 15.62 -17.40 5.92
CA ARG A 146 16.46 -18.53 6.38
C ARG A 146 17.69 -18.11 7.17
N PHE A 147 17.87 -16.83 7.37
CA PHE A 147 18.98 -16.21 8.09
C PHE A 147 18.47 -14.98 8.84
N PRO A 148 19.12 -14.60 9.93
CA PRO A 148 18.78 -13.38 10.67
C PRO A 148 18.94 -12.14 9.78
N ILE A 149 18.12 -11.10 10.00
CA ILE A 149 18.21 -9.84 9.24
C ILE A 149 19.60 -9.21 9.31
N VAL A 150 20.32 -9.39 10.42
CA VAL A 150 21.69 -8.88 10.58
C VAL A 150 22.71 -9.55 9.64
N GLU A 151 22.36 -10.70 9.07
CA GLU A 151 23.17 -11.43 8.09
C GLU A 151 22.66 -11.26 6.66
N LEU A 152 21.81 -10.23 6.44
CA LEU A 152 21.28 -9.94 5.12
C LEU A 152 22.45 -9.65 4.15
N PRO A 153 22.53 -10.36 3.00
CA PRO A 153 23.58 -10.09 2.01
C PRO A 153 23.49 -8.67 1.45
N ASP A 154 24.62 -7.99 1.33
CA ASP A 154 24.71 -6.66 0.71
C ASP A 154 24.39 -6.68 -0.78
N ILE A 155 24.60 -7.84 -1.43
CA ILE A 155 24.38 -8.02 -2.87
C ILE A 155 23.05 -8.76 -3.09
N PHE A 156 22.15 -8.13 -3.87
CA PHE A 156 20.83 -8.70 -4.16
C PHE A 156 20.88 -10.10 -4.78
N THR A 157 21.86 -10.38 -5.66
CA THR A 157 22.00 -11.71 -6.27
C THR A 157 22.24 -12.81 -5.25
N ASP A 158 23.01 -12.53 -4.20
CA ASP A 158 23.30 -13.50 -3.13
C ASP A 158 22.07 -13.68 -2.23
N PHE A 159 21.36 -12.60 -1.92
CA PHE A 159 20.07 -12.66 -1.25
C PHE A 159 19.09 -13.54 -2.03
N ARG A 160 18.92 -13.27 -3.33
CA ARG A 160 18.02 -14.02 -4.19
C ARG A 160 18.33 -15.51 -4.17
N LYS A 161 19.59 -15.91 -4.42
CA LYS A 161 20.02 -17.30 -4.41
C LYS A 161 19.73 -18.03 -3.08
N ARG A 162 19.88 -17.34 -1.94
CA ARG A 162 19.56 -17.88 -0.62
C ARG A 162 18.05 -18.10 -0.44
N MET A 163 17.22 -17.20 -1.02
CA MET A 163 15.77 -17.24 -0.89
C MET A 163 15.09 -18.20 -1.86
N GLU A 164 15.61 -18.35 -3.09
CA GLU A 164 15.04 -19.22 -4.13
C GLU A 164 14.98 -20.69 -3.71
N ASN A 165 15.89 -21.18 -2.87
CA ASN A 165 15.97 -22.54 -2.44
C ASN A 165 15.02 -22.85 -1.27
N GLY A 166 13.69 -22.86 -1.53
CA GLY A 166 12.67 -23.44 -0.64
C GLY A 166 12.11 -22.50 0.42
N VAL A 167 12.04 -21.20 0.18
CA VAL A 167 11.21 -20.30 0.98
C VAL A 167 9.79 -20.29 0.42
N THR A 168 8.82 -20.54 1.27
CA THR A 168 7.40 -20.49 0.90
C THR A 168 6.91 -19.06 0.98
N ILE A 169 6.29 -18.57 -0.09
CA ILE A 169 5.61 -17.29 -0.09
C ILE A 169 4.26 -17.46 0.61
N ARG A 170 3.99 -16.60 1.60
CA ARG A 170 2.71 -16.60 2.33
C ARG A 170 1.55 -16.30 1.39
N THR A 171 0.43 -16.94 1.62
CA THR A 171 -0.83 -16.63 0.91
C THR A 171 -1.26 -15.20 1.16
N VAL A 172 -1.96 -14.62 0.20
CA VAL A 172 -2.54 -13.27 0.33
C VAL A 172 -3.67 -13.27 1.37
N PHE A 173 -3.79 -12.20 2.13
CA PHE A 173 -4.95 -11.99 2.99
C PHE A 173 -6.19 -11.69 2.14
N PRO A 174 -7.33 -12.33 2.42
CA PRO A 174 -8.56 -12.06 1.68
C PRO A 174 -9.06 -10.64 1.94
N LYS A 175 -9.76 -10.09 0.95
CA LYS A 175 -10.49 -8.83 1.11
C LYS A 175 -11.61 -9.04 2.14
N PRO A 176 -11.77 -8.16 3.15
CA PRO A 176 -12.91 -8.23 4.06
C PRO A 176 -14.23 -8.10 3.31
N LEU A 177 -15.19 -8.98 3.62
CA LEU A 177 -16.55 -8.94 3.02
C LEU A 177 -17.37 -7.78 3.58
N ALA A 178 -17.19 -7.48 4.88
CA ALA A 178 -17.84 -6.37 5.55
C ALA A 178 -16.91 -5.77 6.60
N ILE A 179 -17.00 -4.45 6.77
CA ILE A 179 -16.27 -3.69 7.78
C ILE A 179 -17.28 -2.90 8.58
N LYS A 180 -17.41 -3.22 9.87
CA LYS A 180 -18.23 -2.44 10.79
C LYS A 180 -17.46 -1.20 11.20
N SER A 181 -18.03 -0.03 10.97
CA SER A 181 -17.46 1.26 11.41
C SER A 181 -18.49 2.00 12.26
N PRO A 182 -18.06 2.79 13.25
CA PRO A 182 -18.95 3.73 13.91
C PRO A 182 -19.58 4.65 12.87
N HIS A 183 -20.75 5.21 13.18
CA HIS A 183 -21.39 6.20 12.32
C HIS A 183 -20.57 7.50 12.36
N ILE A 184 -19.49 7.53 11.57
CA ILE A 184 -18.69 8.74 11.34
C ILE A 184 -19.32 9.42 10.13
N ALA A 185 -19.49 10.74 10.21
CA ALA A 185 -19.85 11.53 9.05
C ALA A 185 -18.74 11.42 7.98
N LEU A 186 -18.78 10.36 7.18
CA LEU A 186 -17.86 10.07 6.08
C LEU A 186 -17.95 11.10 4.94
N SER A 187 -18.78 12.14 5.15
CA SER A 187 -19.09 13.21 4.21
C SER A 187 -17.94 14.13 3.87
N ASN A 188 -16.80 14.05 4.59
CA ASN A 188 -15.75 15.07 4.52
C ASN A 188 -14.53 14.67 3.69
N LEU A 189 -14.62 13.65 2.81
CA LEU A 189 -13.55 13.40 1.84
C LEU A 189 -13.57 14.45 0.72
N THR A 190 -13.42 15.71 1.09
CA THR A 190 -13.18 16.81 0.15
C THR A 190 -11.72 16.78 -0.31
N LEU A 191 -11.31 15.65 -0.91
CA LEU A 191 -9.99 15.48 -1.54
C LEU A 191 -9.73 16.54 -2.62
N ALA A 192 -10.78 17.24 -3.07
CA ALA A 192 -10.67 18.21 -4.16
C ALA A 192 -9.80 19.42 -3.82
N GLY A 193 -9.86 19.93 -2.58
CA GLY A 193 -9.04 21.06 -2.15
C GLY A 193 -7.65 20.68 -1.65
N GLU A 194 -7.57 19.57 -0.90
CA GLU A 194 -6.36 19.13 -0.21
C GLU A 194 -5.31 18.56 -1.15
N LEU A 195 -5.73 17.82 -2.18
CA LEU A 195 -4.87 17.22 -3.19
C LEU A 195 -5.12 17.87 -4.56
N SER A 196 -4.99 19.19 -4.64
CA SER A 196 -5.09 19.89 -5.93
C SER A 196 -3.92 19.47 -6.83
N SER A 197 -4.25 18.71 -7.87
CA SER A 197 -3.33 18.37 -8.97
C SER A 197 -3.46 19.37 -10.13
N ALA A 198 -3.75 20.63 -9.84
CA ALA A 198 -3.87 21.68 -10.85
C ALA A 198 -2.60 21.74 -11.72
N GLY A 199 -2.79 21.72 -13.03
CA GLY A 199 -1.70 21.82 -14.00
C GLY A 199 -1.06 20.50 -14.42
N VAL A 200 -1.57 19.33 -13.99
CA VAL A 200 -1.12 18.05 -14.56
C VAL A 200 -1.85 17.80 -15.88
N THR A 201 -1.21 18.17 -16.98
CA THR A 201 -1.63 17.79 -18.31
C THR A 201 -1.04 16.44 -18.67
N THR A 202 -1.84 15.60 -19.32
CA THR A 202 -1.37 14.33 -19.88
C THR A 202 -0.48 14.62 -21.08
N ASP A 203 0.76 14.14 -21.04
CA ASP A 203 1.64 14.15 -22.21
C ASP A 203 1.22 13.01 -23.14
N LEU A 204 0.81 13.34 -24.38
CA LEU A 204 0.40 12.35 -25.38
C LEU A 204 1.54 11.43 -25.83
N ARG A 205 2.79 11.76 -25.50
CA ARG A 205 3.95 10.91 -25.75
C ARG A 205 4.16 9.85 -24.67
N ALA A 206 3.42 9.92 -23.55
CA ALA A 206 3.52 8.95 -22.48
C ALA A 206 3.07 7.57 -22.96
N ALA A 207 3.93 6.57 -22.82
CA ALA A 207 3.61 5.19 -23.22
C ALA A 207 2.45 4.60 -22.39
N ILE A 208 2.28 5.04 -21.13
CA ILE A 208 1.21 4.63 -20.24
C ILE A 208 0.70 5.84 -19.47
N LEU A 209 -0.63 5.96 -19.40
CA LEU A 209 -1.30 6.88 -18.51
C LEU A 209 -1.52 6.19 -17.15
N PHE A 210 -0.65 6.46 -16.18
CA PHE A 210 -0.78 5.88 -14.85
C PHE A 210 -1.98 6.49 -14.13
N LYS A 211 -3.02 5.68 -13.95
CA LYS A 211 -4.16 5.98 -13.08
C LYS A 211 -3.94 5.32 -11.71
N GLY A 212 -4.15 6.06 -10.63
CA GLY A 212 -4.02 5.53 -9.27
C GLY A 212 -5.14 4.53 -8.92
N GLY A 213 -4.88 3.71 -7.88
CA GLY A 213 -5.85 2.78 -7.32
C GLY A 213 -5.60 1.31 -7.65
N ALA A 214 -6.19 0.44 -6.83
CA ALA A 214 -6.02 -1.01 -6.94
C ALA A 214 -6.64 -1.58 -8.22
N GLU A 215 -7.80 -1.06 -8.63
CA GLU A 215 -8.46 -1.49 -9.86
C GLU A 215 -7.58 -1.25 -11.09
N ALA A 216 -6.97 -0.07 -11.22
CA ALA A 216 -6.07 0.24 -12.34
C ALA A 216 -4.80 -0.64 -12.31
N ALA A 217 -4.30 -0.97 -11.12
CA ALA A 217 -3.19 -1.90 -10.97
C ALA A 217 -3.54 -3.30 -11.48
N HIS A 218 -4.71 -3.83 -11.09
CA HIS A 218 -5.19 -5.14 -11.56
C HIS A 218 -5.53 -5.14 -13.06
N GLN A 219 -6.11 -4.05 -13.59
CA GLN A 219 -6.33 -3.91 -15.04
C GLN A 219 -5.00 -3.97 -15.80
N ARG A 220 -3.95 -3.28 -15.31
CA ARG A 220 -2.61 -3.38 -15.90
C ARG A 220 -2.04 -4.79 -15.81
N LEU A 221 -2.22 -5.49 -14.69
CA LEU A 221 -1.76 -6.86 -14.52
C LEU A 221 -2.45 -7.80 -15.51
N GLN A 222 -3.79 -7.74 -15.59
CA GLN A 222 -4.57 -8.55 -16.52
C GLN A 222 -4.19 -8.28 -17.97
N TYR A 223 -4.00 -7.02 -18.33
CA TYR A 223 -3.55 -6.65 -19.67
C TYR A 223 -2.16 -7.22 -19.97
N TYR A 224 -1.17 -7.00 -19.10
CA TYR A 224 0.23 -7.39 -19.33
C TYR A 224 0.41 -8.91 -19.31
N PHE A 225 -0.25 -9.62 -18.39
CA PHE A 225 -0.11 -11.08 -18.27
C PHE A 225 -0.96 -11.83 -19.30
N PHE A 226 -2.26 -11.53 -19.35
CA PHE A 226 -3.21 -12.42 -20.03
C PHE A 226 -3.66 -11.93 -21.40
N GLN A 227 -3.78 -10.60 -21.61
CA GLN A 227 -4.20 -10.09 -22.92
C GLN A 227 -3.02 -10.00 -23.90
N THR A 228 -1.91 -9.37 -23.49
CA THR A 228 -0.73 -9.25 -24.36
C THR A 228 0.23 -10.42 -24.23
N LYS A 229 0.13 -11.23 -23.16
CA LYS A 229 1.04 -12.30 -22.81
C LYS A 229 2.52 -11.87 -22.73
N ALA A 230 2.75 -10.57 -22.49
CA ALA A 230 4.09 -9.98 -22.44
C ALA A 230 4.96 -10.54 -21.29
N LEU A 231 4.33 -11.20 -20.30
CA LEU A 231 5.07 -11.91 -19.24
C LEU A 231 5.97 -13.00 -19.81
N SER A 232 5.57 -13.69 -20.92
CA SER A 232 6.35 -14.78 -21.52
C SER A 232 7.71 -14.34 -22.07
N THR A 233 7.90 -13.05 -22.34
CA THR A 233 9.13 -12.45 -22.90
C THR A 233 9.75 -11.39 -22.00
N TYR A 234 9.33 -11.32 -20.74
CA TYR A 234 9.75 -10.27 -19.79
C TYR A 234 11.28 -10.23 -19.61
N LYS A 235 11.94 -11.38 -19.51
CA LYS A 235 13.40 -11.48 -19.32
C LYS A 235 14.16 -10.76 -20.44
N GLU A 236 13.73 -10.95 -21.68
CA GLU A 236 14.35 -10.39 -22.87
C GLU A 236 14.03 -8.91 -23.04
N THR A 237 12.81 -8.50 -22.72
CA THR A 237 12.28 -7.17 -23.03
C THR A 237 12.47 -6.14 -21.91
N ARG A 238 12.60 -6.57 -20.65
CA ARG A 238 12.56 -5.71 -19.44
C ARG A 238 13.54 -4.54 -19.45
N ASN A 239 14.65 -4.63 -20.18
CA ASN A 239 15.64 -3.58 -20.32
C ASN A 239 15.33 -2.59 -21.47
N GLY A 240 14.25 -2.81 -22.20
CA GLY A 240 13.77 -1.87 -23.22
C GLY A 240 13.35 -0.54 -22.60
N MET A 241 13.41 0.53 -23.41
CA MET A 241 13.06 1.88 -22.94
C MET A 241 11.85 2.48 -23.65
N VAL A 242 11.40 1.88 -24.75
CA VAL A 242 10.35 2.42 -25.60
C VAL A 242 9.13 1.50 -25.60
N GLY A 243 7.94 2.10 -25.51
CA GLY A 243 6.66 1.39 -25.53
C GLY A 243 6.15 1.01 -24.15
N GLU A 244 4.95 0.44 -24.14
CA GLU A 244 4.25 0.14 -22.89
C GLU A 244 4.54 -1.27 -22.32
N ASN A 245 4.90 -2.24 -23.18
CA ASN A 245 4.93 -3.66 -22.84
C ASN A 245 6.33 -4.27 -22.72
N TYR A 246 7.40 -3.49 -22.80
CA TYR A 246 8.74 -4.03 -22.58
C TYR A 246 8.98 -4.45 -21.11
N SER A 247 8.20 -3.90 -20.17
CA SER A 247 8.22 -4.33 -18.76
C SER A 247 6.82 -4.18 -18.15
N SER A 248 6.62 -4.77 -16.96
CA SER A 248 5.33 -4.79 -16.27
C SER A 248 4.80 -3.40 -15.87
N LYS A 249 5.69 -2.44 -15.57
CA LYS A 249 5.38 -1.08 -15.10
C LYS A 249 4.65 -1.02 -13.74
N PHE A 250 4.72 -2.07 -12.93
CA PHE A 250 4.00 -2.14 -11.65
C PHE A 250 4.53 -1.18 -10.57
N SER A 251 5.73 -0.63 -10.73
CA SER A 251 6.40 0.17 -9.69
C SER A 251 5.57 1.34 -9.17
N ALA A 252 4.76 2.00 -10.01
CA ALA A 252 3.90 3.10 -9.60
C ALA A 252 2.87 2.63 -8.55
N TRP A 253 2.17 1.53 -8.82
CA TRP A 253 1.15 0.97 -7.93
C TRP A 253 1.75 0.29 -6.71
N LEU A 254 2.88 -0.40 -6.84
CA LEU A 254 3.63 -0.97 -5.72
C LEU A 254 4.12 0.11 -4.75
N SER A 255 4.49 1.30 -5.25
CA SER A 255 4.99 2.40 -4.42
C SER A 255 3.97 2.95 -3.43
N LEU A 256 2.67 2.90 -3.77
CA LEU A 256 1.56 3.26 -2.87
C LEU A 256 0.82 2.03 -2.34
N GLY A 257 1.27 0.83 -2.70
CA GLY A 257 0.65 -0.42 -2.25
C GLY A 257 -0.77 -0.63 -2.76
N CYS A 258 -1.09 -0.10 -3.95
CA CYS A 258 -2.36 -0.38 -4.63
C CYS A 258 -2.47 -1.84 -5.11
N ILE A 259 -1.33 -2.51 -5.25
CA ILE A 259 -1.17 -3.94 -5.47
C ILE A 259 0.02 -4.42 -4.64
N SER A 260 0.00 -5.67 -4.21
CA SER A 260 1.13 -6.26 -3.47
C SER A 260 2.00 -7.16 -4.34
N ALA A 261 3.23 -7.40 -3.89
CA ALA A 261 4.12 -8.35 -4.53
C ALA A 261 3.55 -9.78 -4.47
N LYS A 262 2.83 -10.14 -3.41
CA LYS A 262 2.20 -11.46 -3.27
C LYS A 262 1.02 -11.65 -4.22
N GLU A 263 0.21 -10.60 -4.46
CA GLU A 263 -0.85 -10.65 -5.47
C GLU A 263 -0.27 -10.87 -6.88
N ILE A 264 0.81 -10.16 -7.22
CA ILE A 264 1.51 -10.36 -8.50
C ILE A 264 2.04 -11.79 -8.61
N TYR A 265 2.63 -12.32 -7.53
CA TYR A 265 3.14 -13.69 -7.49
C TYR A 265 2.03 -14.74 -7.69
N GLU A 266 0.87 -14.59 -7.05
CA GLU A 266 -0.28 -15.48 -7.27
C GLU A 266 -0.71 -15.49 -8.75
N GLU A 267 -0.78 -14.32 -9.38
CA GLU A 267 -1.17 -14.21 -10.78
C GLU A 267 -0.10 -14.76 -11.74
N ILE A 268 1.19 -14.71 -11.37
CA ILE A 268 2.24 -15.44 -12.10
C ILE A 268 1.99 -16.96 -12.02
N LYS A 269 1.64 -17.49 -10.86
CA LYS A 269 1.36 -18.93 -10.71
C LYS A 269 0.11 -19.36 -11.48
N ILE A 270 -0.90 -18.52 -11.56
CA ILE A 270 -2.07 -18.74 -12.43
C ILE A 270 -1.63 -18.74 -13.90
N TYR A 271 -0.82 -17.78 -14.31
CA TYR A 271 -0.29 -17.69 -15.66
C TYR A 271 0.53 -18.94 -16.03
N GLU A 272 1.43 -19.40 -15.15
CA GLU A 272 2.25 -20.59 -15.35
C GLU A 272 1.39 -21.86 -15.49
N THR A 273 0.30 -21.95 -14.75
CA THR A 273 -0.67 -23.07 -14.86
C THR A 273 -1.37 -23.09 -16.21
N LEU A 274 -1.70 -21.91 -16.75
CA LEU A 274 -2.45 -21.79 -18.02
C LEU A 274 -1.57 -21.88 -19.26
N TYR A 275 -0.35 -21.36 -19.20
CA TYR A 275 0.51 -21.15 -20.38
C TYR A 275 1.90 -21.79 -20.27
N GLY A 276 2.21 -22.41 -19.13
CA GLY A 276 3.52 -22.97 -18.84
C GLY A 276 4.49 -21.97 -18.22
N ALA A 277 5.39 -22.48 -17.40
CA ALA A 277 6.48 -21.69 -16.81
C ALA A 277 7.64 -21.56 -17.79
N ASN A 278 8.34 -20.42 -17.75
CA ASN A 278 9.57 -20.19 -18.50
C ASN A 278 10.49 -19.23 -17.71
N ASP A 279 11.66 -18.95 -18.29
CA ASP A 279 12.63 -18.03 -17.66
C ASP A 279 12.04 -16.65 -17.37
N SER A 280 11.16 -16.14 -18.21
CA SER A 280 10.55 -14.82 -18.03
C SER A 280 9.57 -14.77 -16.86
N THR A 281 8.76 -15.83 -16.66
CA THR A 281 7.85 -15.90 -15.49
C THR A 281 8.61 -16.01 -14.20
N TYR A 282 9.78 -16.64 -14.23
CA TYR A 282 10.67 -16.74 -13.08
C TYR A 282 11.36 -15.41 -12.75
N TRP A 283 11.64 -14.56 -13.75
CA TRP A 283 12.37 -13.30 -13.57
C TRP A 283 11.50 -12.12 -13.11
N LEU A 284 10.20 -12.17 -13.23
CA LEU A 284 9.31 -11.12 -12.76
C LEU A 284 9.04 -11.25 -11.27
#